data_c9c3acb23e69c491eae44243e7eac2e3
#
_entry.id   c9c3acb23e69c491eae44243e7eac2e3
#
_cell.length_a   1.000
_cell.length_b   1.000
_cell.length_c   1.000
_cell.angle_alpha   90.00
_cell.angle_beta   90.00
_cell.angle_gamma   90.00
#
_symmetry.space_group_name_H-M   'P 1'
#
loop_
_entity.id
_entity.type
_entity.pdbx_description
1 polymer ?
#
loop_
_entity_poly.entity_id
_entity_poly.type
_entity_poly.pdbx_seq_one_letter_code
_entity_poly.pdbx_strand_id
1 'polypeptide(L)'
;MFTGLIKEIGNIKNIKNIGDGAEITVGSTIVTEDAAIDDSIAVNGVCLTVVAVDKGSFTVQAVKESLNLTTLNKLKLMEKVNLEPAMRVSDRLGGHIVQGHVDAKGKISKIVNNITGTEFTINYPGELKKYIVHKGSVCIDGISLTVAEVNDNYFRLAIIPHTLKRTTAQYWKTGTELNIETDIIGRYIESMLKNKDSGLTMDRLTELGY
;
A
#
# COMPACT_ATOMS: atom_id res chain seq x y z
N MET A 1 2.39 11.64 1.69
CA MET A 1 3.44 10.64 1.32
C MET A 1 3.91 9.92 2.56
N PHE A 2 4.29 8.65 2.44
CA PHE A 2 4.65 7.73 3.51
C PHE A 2 5.98 7.05 3.18
N THR A 3 6.52 6.31 4.13
CA THR A 3 7.78 5.57 3.98
C THR A 3 7.58 4.06 3.85
N GLY A 4 6.41 3.56 4.19
CA GLY A 4 6.11 2.15 4.34
C GLY A 4 6.66 1.53 5.63
N LEU A 5 6.95 2.36 6.63
CA LEU A 5 7.38 1.94 7.97
C LEU A 5 6.25 2.15 8.96
N ILE A 6 5.59 1.06 9.30
CA ILE A 6 4.42 1.09 10.19
C ILE A 6 4.80 1.64 11.57
N LYS A 7 4.07 2.64 12.04
CA LYS A 7 4.28 3.27 13.34
C LYS A 7 3.49 2.56 14.44
N GLU A 8 2.28 2.11 14.13
CA GLU A 8 1.36 1.50 15.08
C GLU A 8 0.44 0.47 14.41
N ILE A 9 0.04 -0.55 15.16
CA ILE A 9 -1.09 -1.41 14.80
C ILE A 9 -2.31 -0.89 15.52
N GLY A 10 -3.18 -0.19 14.79
CA GLY A 10 -4.47 0.27 15.29
C GLY A 10 -5.55 -0.80 15.23
N ASN A 11 -6.77 -0.41 15.56
CA ASN A 11 -7.95 -1.25 15.41
C ASN A 11 -9.17 -0.45 14.98
N ILE A 12 -10.03 -1.06 14.19
CA ILE A 12 -11.28 -0.43 13.75
C ILE A 12 -12.26 -0.32 14.92
N LYS A 13 -12.66 0.90 15.29
CA LYS A 13 -13.63 1.18 16.36
C LYS A 13 -15.06 1.32 15.83
N ASN A 14 -15.23 1.95 14.67
CA ASN A 14 -16.53 2.15 14.04
C ASN A 14 -16.41 2.25 12.53
N ILE A 15 -17.47 1.85 11.83
CA ILE A 15 -17.62 2.02 10.38
C ILE A 15 -19.04 2.52 10.15
N LYS A 16 -19.19 3.69 9.54
CA LYS A 16 -20.47 4.31 9.21
C LYS A 16 -20.52 4.57 7.70
N ASN A 17 -21.48 3.98 7.03
CA ASN A 17 -21.70 4.25 5.60
C ASN A 17 -22.26 5.66 5.41
N ILE A 18 -21.70 6.42 4.46
CA ILE A 18 -22.13 7.78 4.11
C ILE A 18 -22.31 7.83 2.61
N GLY A 19 -23.56 7.73 2.18
CA GLY A 19 -23.86 7.65 0.73
C GLY A 19 -23.19 6.42 0.11
N ASP A 20 -22.29 6.63 -0.84
CA ASP A 20 -21.50 5.60 -1.51
C ASP A 20 -20.07 5.45 -0.95
N GLY A 21 -19.75 6.21 0.11
CA GLY A 21 -18.49 6.14 0.86
C GLY A 21 -18.69 5.66 2.29
N ALA A 22 -17.64 5.77 3.11
CA ALA A 22 -17.67 5.40 4.52
C ALA A 22 -16.82 6.35 5.38
N GLU A 23 -17.29 6.59 6.62
CA GLU A 23 -16.44 7.07 7.72
C GLU A 23 -15.95 5.89 8.52
N ILE A 24 -14.64 5.86 8.75
CA ILE A 24 -13.98 4.79 9.49
C ILE A 24 -13.29 5.42 10.70
N THR A 25 -13.70 5.03 11.91
CA THR A 25 -13.04 5.44 13.14
C THR A 25 -12.03 4.39 13.55
N VAL A 26 -10.77 4.80 13.68
CA VAL A 26 -9.64 3.93 14.00
C VAL A 26 -9.10 4.27 15.38
N GLY A 27 -8.98 3.26 16.24
CA GLY A 27 -8.32 3.36 17.52
C GLY A 27 -6.80 3.35 17.36
N SER A 28 -6.15 4.34 17.93
CA SER A 28 -4.70 4.54 17.89
C SER A 28 -4.28 5.32 19.12
N THR A 29 -3.05 5.12 19.58
CA THR A 29 -2.44 5.88 20.67
C THR A 29 -1.30 6.76 20.15
N ILE A 30 -0.37 6.17 19.41
CA ILE A 30 0.84 6.87 18.92
C ILE A 30 0.48 7.87 17.82
N VAL A 31 -0.32 7.42 16.83
CA VAL A 31 -0.65 8.26 15.67
C VAL A 31 -1.52 9.45 16.08
N THR A 32 -2.41 9.28 17.07
CA THR A 32 -3.30 10.35 17.55
C THR A 32 -2.61 11.39 18.44
N GLU A 33 -1.39 11.15 18.93
CA GLU A 33 -0.65 12.15 19.72
C GLU A 33 -0.36 13.44 18.94
N ASP A 34 -0.26 13.33 17.62
CA ASP A 34 0.18 14.42 16.73
C ASP A 34 -0.75 14.63 15.53
N ALA A 35 -1.79 13.79 15.37
CA ALA A 35 -2.73 13.89 14.27
C ALA A 35 -3.63 15.12 14.40
N ALA A 36 -3.86 15.81 13.28
CA ALA A 36 -4.80 16.92 13.16
C ALA A 36 -5.83 16.63 12.05
N ILE A 37 -6.93 17.38 12.05
CA ILE A 37 -7.88 17.41 10.94
C ILE A 37 -7.11 17.86 9.69
N ASP A 38 -7.47 17.27 8.53
CA ASP A 38 -6.83 17.45 7.22
C ASP A 38 -5.48 16.73 7.05
N ASP A 39 -4.93 16.11 8.09
CA ASP A 39 -3.76 15.24 7.93
C ASP A 39 -4.09 13.99 7.09
N SER A 40 -3.07 13.46 6.43
CA SER A 40 -3.14 12.17 5.78
C SER A 40 -2.56 11.08 6.66
N ILE A 41 -3.32 10.00 6.86
CA ILE A 41 -2.87 8.78 7.54
C ILE A 41 -3.09 7.60 6.61
N ALA A 42 -2.06 6.75 6.44
CA ALA A 42 -2.19 5.49 5.74
C ALA A 42 -2.79 4.44 6.69
N VAL A 43 -3.93 3.87 6.28
CA VAL A 43 -4.60 2.74 6.96
C VAL A 43 -4.50 1.52 6.05
N ASN A 44 -3.76 0.50 6.45
CA ASN A 44 -3.37 -0.62 5.58
C ASN A 44 -2.87 -0.15 4.21
N GLY A 45 -2.03 0.89 4.18
CA GLY A 45 -1.45 1.46 2.97
C GLY A 45 -2.42 2.30 2.12
N VAL A 46 -3.62 2.57 2.58
CA VAL A 46 -4.54 3.48 1.89
C VAL A 46 -4.45 4.87 2.51
N CYS A 47 -4.09 5.87 1.72
CA CYS A 47 -4.03 7.27 2.13
C CYS A 47 -5.45 7.79 2.37
N LEU A 48 -5.75 8.20 3.59
CA LEU A 48 -7.05 8.72 3.99
C LEU A 48 -6.89 10.03 4.76
N THR A 49 -7.81 10.97 4.53
CA THR A 49 -7.80 12.27 5.19
C THR A 49 -8.53 12.18 6.52
N VAL A 50 -7.93 12.72 7.56
CA VAL A 50 -8.51 12.81 8.91
C VAL A 50 -9.60 13.88 8.93
N VAL A 51 -10.79 13.51 9.36
CA VAL A 51 -11.94 14.42 9.47
C VAL A 51 -12.35 14.72 10.93
N ALA A 52 -11.88 13.88 11.86
CA ALA A 52 -12.05 14.11 13.30
C ALA A 52 -10.93 13.41 14.08
N VAL A 53 -10.52 14.01 15.19
CA VAL A 53 -9.54 13.44 16.14
C VAL A 53 -10.15 13.49 17.53
N ASP A 54 -10.10 12.34 18.22
CA ASP A 54 -10.52 12.18 19.59
C ASP A 54 -9.39 11.58 20.43
N LYS A 55 -9.54 11.57 21.76
CA LYS A 55 -8.57 10.92 22.64
C LYS A 55 -8.48 9.42 22.34
N GLY A 56 -7.37 8.99 21.69
CA GLY A 56 -7.09 7.59 21.38
C GLY A 56 -7.87 7.06 20.17
N SER A 57 -8.33 7.92 19.26
CA SER A 57 -8.88 7.54 17.95
C SER A 57 -8.93 8.73 17.00
N PHE A 58 -8.96 8.42 15.71
CA PHE A 58 -9.21 9.38 14.64
C PHE A 58 -10.26 8.80 13.68
N THR A 59 -10.95 9.67 12.97
CA THR A 59 -11.93 9.28 11.95
C THR A 59 -11.44 9.77 10.59
N VAL A 60 -11.53 8.90 9.60
CA VAL A 60 -11.18 9.18 8.20
C VAL A 60 -12.36 8.91 7.29
N GLN A 61 -12.36 9.54 6.10
CA GLN A 61 -13.34 9.26 5.07
C GLN A 61 -12.73 8.47 3.92
N ALA A 62 -13.44 7.44 3.47
CA ALA A 62 -13.13 6.65 2.30
C ALA A 62 -14.22 6.86 1.24
N VAL A 63 -13.82 7.29 0.03
CA VAL A 63 -14.70 7.41 -1.12
C VAL A 63 -14.95 6.05 -1.75
N LYS A 64 -15.99 5.94 -2.57
CA LYS A 64 -16.41 4.71 -3.27
C LYS A 64 -15.25 4.03 -4.01
N GLU A 65 -14.42 4.79 -4.71
CA GLU A 65 -13.28 4.26 -5.46
C GLU A 65 -12.29 3.55 -4.53
N SER A 66 -11.92 4.19 -3.41
CA SER A 66 -11.04 3.58 -2.39
C SER A 66 -11.64 2.31 -1.81
N LEU A 67 -12.95 2.30 -1.53
CA LEU A 67 -13.64 1.11 -1.02
C LEU A 67 -13.65 -0.04 -2.03
N ASN A 68 -13.83 0.24 -3.32
CA ASN A 68 -13.87 -0.79 -4.37
C ASN A 68 -12.48 -1.38 -4.65
N LEU A 69 -11.46 -0.53 -4.74
CA LEU A 69 -10.10 -0.92 -5.13
C LEU A 69 -9.33 -1.60 -4.00
N THR A 70 -9.66 -1.29 -2.75
CA THR A 70 -8.86 -1.71 -1.58
C THR A 70 -9.61 -2.71 -0.69
N THR A 71 -8.93 -3.18 0.36
CA THR A 71 -9.52 -4.05 1.39
C THR A 71 -10.38 -3.29 2.40
N LEU A 72 -10.49 -1.96 2.33
CA LEU A 72 -11.26 -1.13 3.27
C LEU A 72 -12.73 -1.53 3.36
N ASN A 73 -13.34 -1.96 2.25
CA ASN A 73 -14.75 -2.40 2.21
C ASN A 73 -15.02 -3.71 2.96
N LYS A 74 -13.97 -4.45 3.35
CA LYS A 74 -14.07 -5.72 4.08
C LYS A 74 -13.71 -5.61 5.55
N LEU A 75 -13.29 -4.42 5.99
CA LEU A 75 -12.93 -4.17 7.38
C LEU A 75 -14.09 -4.46 8.33
N LYS A 76 -13.74 -5.00 9.49
CA LYS A 76 -14.68 -5.34 10.56
C LYS A 76 -14.32 -4.61 11.85
N LEU A 77 -15.29 -4.45 12.73
CA LEU A 77 -15.03 -3.93 14.06
C LEU A 77 -13.95 -4.76 14.77
N MET A 78 -13.06 -4.09 15.49
CA MET A 78 -11.91 -4.64 16.23
C MET A 78 -10.81 -5.23 15.34
N GLU A 79 -10.94 -5.20 13.99
CA GLU A 79 -9.90 -5.63 13.09
C GLU A 79 -8.64 -4.78 13.23
N LYS A 80 -7.48 -5.43 13.18
CA LYS A 80 -6.17 -4.76 13.28
C LYS A 80 -5.75 -4.20 11.93
N VAL A 81 -5.25 -2.96 11.95
CA VAL A 81 -4.80 -2.24 10.75
C VAL A 81 -3.42 -1.63 10.98
N ASN A 82 -2.58 -1.63 9.95
CA ASN A 82 -1.31 -0.91 9.93
C ASN A 82 -1.57 0.59 9.82
N LEU A 83 -0.89 1.38 10.63
CA LEU A 83 -1.00 2.84 10.62
C LEU A 83 0.37 3.49 10.41
N GLU A 84 0.38 4.46 9.49
CA GLU A 84 1.52 5.35 9.28
C GLU A 84 0.99 6.77 9.04
N PRO A 85 1.38 7.78 9.83
CA PRO A 85 1.08 9.19 9.54
C PRO A 85 1.93 9.67 8.36
N ALA A 86 1.49 10.72 7.67
CA ALA A 86 2.25 11.33 6.60
C ALA A 86 3.66 11.73 7.09
N MET A 87 4.66 11.47 6.24
CA MET A 87 6.06 11.78 6.51
C MET A 87 6.27 13.30 6.58
N ARG A 88 6.97 13.76 7.60
CA ARG A 88 7.45 15.15 7.72
C ARG A 88 8.71 15.37 6.87
N VAL A 89 8.98 16.61 6.49
CA VAL A 89 10.18 16.96 5.71
C VAL A 89 11.48 16.58 6.43
N SER A 90 11.47 16.57 7.77
CA SER A 90 12.63 16.19 8.60
C SER A 90 12.81 14.69 8.78
N ASP A 91 11.86 13.86 8.35
CA ASP A 91 11.89 12.43 8.60
C ASP A 91 12.85 11.70 7.66
N ARG A 92 13.32 10.53 8.09
CA ARG A 92 14.14 9.65 7.26
C ARG A 92 13.25 8.81 6.37
N LEU A 93 13.56 8.72 5.09
CA LEU A 93 12.96 7.75 4.18
C LEU A 93 13.64 6.38 4.38
N GLY A 94 13.17 5.61 5.37
CA GLY A 94 13.76 4.32 5.73
C GLY A 94 13.26 3.13 4.90
N GLY A 95 12.17 3.30 4.14
CA GLY A 95 11.64 2.32 3.19
C GLY A 95 11.79 2.79 1.75
N HIS A 96 10.67 3.02 1.05
CA HIS A 96 10.62 3.66 -0.27
C HIS A 96 9.50 4.71 -0.32
N ILE A 97 9.35 5.40 -1.45
CA ILE A 97 8.30 6.40 -1.61
C ILE A 97 6.94 5.69 -1.75
N VAL A 98 6.14 5.75 -0.71
CA VAL A 98 4.78 5.23 -0.66
C VAL A 98 3.79 6.39 -0.67
N GLN A 99 2.84 6.35 -1.60
CA GLN A 99 1.83 7.41 -1.74
C GLN A 99 0.56 7.11 -0.95
N GLY A 100 0.29 5.84 -0.67
CA GLY A 100 -0.98 5.35 -0.15
C GLY A 100 -2.03 5.19 -1.25
N HIS A 101 -1.58 5.09 -2.50
CA HIS A 101 -2.43 4.93 -3.68
C HIS A 101 -2.37 3.48 -4.15
N VAL A 102 -3.21 2.65 -3.54
CA VAL A 102 -3.29 1.21 -3.81
C VAL A 102 -3.62 0.96 -5.28
N ASP A 103 -2.85 0.09 -5.92
CA ASP A 103 -3.03 -0.30 -7.32
C ASP A 103 -4.04 -1.42 -7.51
N ALA A 104 -3.98 -2.41 -6.61
CA ALA A 104 -4.85 -3.58 -6.66
C ALA A 104 -4.84 -4.32 -5.31
N LYS A 105 -5.72 -5.33 -5.22
CA LYS A 105 -5.66 -6.34 -4.16
C LYS A 105 -4.86 -7.55 -4.61
N GLY A 106 -3.98 -8.05 -3.73
CA GLY A 106 -3.35 -9.36 -3.87
C GLY A 106 -3.93 -10.35 -2.88
N LYS A 107 -3.60 -11.63 -3.06
CA LYS A 107 -4.05 -12.69 -2.17
C LYS A 107 -2.91 -13.63 -1.79
N ILE A 108 -2.75 -13.91 -0.50
CA ILE A 108 -1.75 -14.86 -0.03
C ILE A 108 -2.15 -16.26 -0.46
N SER A 109 -1.26 -16.91 -1.23
CA SER A 109 -1.44 -18.30 -1.70
C SER A 109 -0.65 -19.33 -0.90
N LYS A 110 0.51 -18.92 -0.32
CA LYS A 110 1.38 -19.81 0.45
C LYS A 110 2.12 -19.04 1.54
N ILE A 111 2.33 -19.69 2.67
CA ILE A 111 3.15 -19.19 3.80
C ILE A 111 4.14 -20.28 4.19
N VAL A 112 5.41 -19.91 4.36
CA VAL A 112 6.46 -20.80 4.84
C VAL A 112 7.18 -20.12 6.00
N ASN A 113 7.09 -20.73 7.18
CA ASN A 113 7.76 -20.23 8.37
C ASN A 113 9.17 -20.81 8.46
N ASN A 114 10.17 -19.94 8.54
CA ASN A 114 11.57 -20.25 8.71
C ASN A 114 12.08 -19.68 10.05
N ILE A 115 13.22 -20.13 10.52
CA ILE A 115 13.85 -19.63 11.76
C ILE A 115 14.15 -18.13 11.66
N THR A 116 14.58 -17.66 10.49
CA THR A 116 15.02 -16.28 10.25
C THR A 116 13.92 -15.34 9.78
N GLY A 117 12.68 -15.84 9.56
CA GLY A 117 11.54 -15.06 9.09
C GLY A 117 10.45 -15.90 8.47
N THR A 118 9.47 -15.26 7.90
CA THR A 118 8.36 -15.92 7.20
C THR A 118 8.32 -15.50 5.74
N GLU A 119 8.18 -16.46 4.85
CA GLU A 119 7.99 -16.24 3.42
C GLU A 119 6.52 -16.26 3.07
N PHE A 120 6.08 -15.26 2.31
CA PHE A 120 4.73 -15.13 1.80
C PHE A 120 4.75 -15.13 0.28
N THR A 121 3.98 -16.03 -0.33
CA THR A 121 3.69 -15.99 -1.77
C THR A 121 2.35 -15.28 -1.97
N ILE A 122 2.36 -14.20 -2.74
CA ILE A 122 1.20 -13.33 -2.97
C ILE A 122 0.87 -13.36 -4.46
N ASN A 123 -0.34 -13.81 -4.78
CA ASN A 123 -0.89 -13.71 -6.13
C ASN A 123 -1.37 -12.27 -6.36
N TYR A 124 -1.15 -11.75 -7.56
CA TYR A 124 -1.49 -10.39 -7.94
C TYR A 124 -2.06 -10.33 -9.38
N PRO A 125 -2.81 -9.28 -9.76
CA PRO A 125 -3.27 -9.09 -11.13
C PRO A 125 -2.09 -8.89 -12.09
N GLY A 126 -2.09 -9.62 -13.22
CA GLY A 126 -0.96 -9.67 -14.17
C GLY A 126 -0.54 -8.31 -14.75
N GLU A 127 -1.44 -7.33 -14.75
CA GLU A 127 -1.17 -5.94 -15.17
C GLU A 127 -0.11 -5.24 -14.32
N LEU A 128 0.09 -5.66 -13.07
CA LEU A 128 1.11 -5.10 -12.19
C LEU A 128 2.51 -5.69 -12.43
N LYS A 129 2.64 -6.78 -13.20
CA LYS A 129 3.92 -7.47 -13.42
C LYS A 129 5.04 -6.54 -13.87
N LYS A 130 4.74 -5.60 -14.76
CA LYS A 130 5.71 -4.64 -15.31
C LYS A 130 6.28 -3.66 -14.29
N TYR A 131 5.64 -3.51 -13.12
CA TYR A 131 6.09 -2.63 -12.05
C TYR A 131 6.76 -3.38 -10.89
N ILE A 132 6.57 -4.72 -10.81
CA ILE A 132 7.13 -5.54 -9.74
C ILE A 132 8.40 -6.21 -10.27
N VAL A 133 9.55 -5.87 -9.70
CA VAL A 133 10.85 -6.37 -10.14
C VAL A 133 11.56 -7.12 -9.01
N HIS A 134 12.35 -8.14 -9.36
CA HIS A 134 13.18 -8.87 -8.40
C HIS A 134 14.12 -7.91 -7.66
N LYS A 135 14.18 -7.99 -6.34
CA LYS A 135 14.90 -7.09 -5.44
C LYS A 135 14.40 -5.64 -5.42
N GLY A 136 13.32 -5.33 -6.11
CA GLY A 136 12.66 -4.04 -6.01
C GLY A 136 11.80 -3.93 -4.75
N SER A 137 11.31 -2.72 -4.50
CA SER A 137 10.38 -2.44 -3.41
C SER A 137 8.93 -2.63 -3.86
N VAL A 138 8.09 -3.05 -2.93
CA VAL A 138 6.64 -3.09 -3.07
C VAL A 138 6.01 -2.75 -1.72
N CYS A 139 4.90 -2.05 -1.72
CA CYS A 139 4.15 -1.74 -0.50
C CYS A 139 2.95 -2.70 -0.38
N ILE A 140 2.88 -3.42 0.75
CA ILE A 140 1.81 -4.38 1.05
C ILE A 140 1.16 -4.01 2.37
N ASP A 141 -0.15 -3.69 2.33
CA ASP A 141 -0.87 -3.14 3.49
C ASP A 141 -0.09 -2.02 4.20
N GLY A 142 0.57 -1.14 3.43
CA GLY A 142 1.39 -0.05 3.94
C GLY A 142 2.81 -0.43 4.36
N ILE A 143 3.21 -1.69 4.26
CA ILE A 143 4.54 -2.15 4.65
C ILE A 143 5.46 -2.13 3.44
N SER A 144 6.56 -1.38 3.50
CA SER A 144 7.64 -1.42 2.50
C SER A 144 8.40 -2.73 2.60
N LEU A 145 8.36 -3.53 1.53
CA LEU A 145 8.95 -4.86 1.50
C LEU A 145 9.78 -5.07 0.22
N THR A 146 10.79 -5.93 0.31
CA THR A 146 11.62 -6.29 -0.83
C THR A 146 11.09 -7.55 -1.50
N VAL A 147 10.96 -7.52 -2.82
CA VAL A 147 10.55 -8.66 -3.65
C VAL A 147 11.70 -9.67 -3.74
N ALA A 148 11.53 -10.85 -3.11
CA ALA A 148 12.52 -11.91 -3.11
C ALA A 148 12.46 -12.77 -4.39
N GLU A 149 11.31 -12.86 -5.03
CA GLU A 149 11.07 -13.59 -6.28
C GLU A 149 9.87 -12.99 -6.99
N VAL A 150 9.87 -12.96 -8.31
CA VAL A 150 8.73 -12.50 -9.12
C VAL A 150 8.47 -13.48 -10.26
N ASN A 151 7.20 -13.80 -10.48
CA ASN A 151 6.66 -14.61 -11.55
C ASN A 151 5.50 -13.91 -12.24
N ASP A 152 4.88 -14.52 -13.23
CA ASP A 152 3.82 -13.89 -14.04
C ASP A 152 2.59 -13.49 -13.23
N ASN A 153 2.23 -14.26 -12.20
CA ASN A 153 1.00 -14.09 -11.44
C ASN A 153 1.20 -14.12 -9.91
N TYR A 154 2.46 -14.25 -9.45
CA TYR A 154 2.79 -14.15 -8.03
C TYR A 154 4.17 -13.55 -7.81
N PHE A 155 4.39 -13.00 -6.64
CA PHE A 155 5.71 -12.69 -6.10
C PHE A 155 5.86 -13.27 -4.69
N ARG A 156 7.11 -13.39 -4.25
CA ARG A 156 7.45 -13.85 -2.91
C ARG A 156 8.17 -12.77 -2.13
N LEU A 157 7.78 -12.66 -0.86
CA LEU A 157 8.38 -11.78 0.12
C LEU A 157 8.99 -12.61 1.24
N ALA A 158 10.09 -12.14 1.82
CA ALA A 158 10.68 -12.70 3.04
C ALA A 158 10.63 -11.61 4.13
N ILE A 159 9.85 -11.85 5.18
CA ILE A 159 9.62 -10.87 6.26
C ILE A 159 10.33 -11.34 7.52
N ILE A 160 11.21 -10.47 8.06
CA ILE A 160 11.96 -10.74 9.29
C ILE A 160 11.05 -10.71 10.53
N PRO A 161 11.40 -11.42 11.63
CA PRO A 161 10.56 -11.49 12.82
C PRO A 161 10.23 -10.12 13.43
N HIS A 162 11.14 -9.15 13.35
CA HIS A 162 10.89 -7.79 13.83
C HIS A 162 9.71 -7.12 13.09
N THR A 163 9.73 -7.15 11.75
CA THR A 163 8.66 -6.57 10.93
C THR A 163 7.33 -7.29 11.14
N LEU A 164 7.34 -8.63 11.25
CA LEU A 164 6.13 -9.40 11.57
C LEU A 164 5.48 -8.90 12.86
N LYS A 165 6.24 -8.78 13.96
CA LYS A 165 5.73 -8.36 15.28
C LYS A 165 5.21 -6.91 15.30
N ARG A 166 5.72 -6.05 14.44
CA ARG A 166 5.41 -4.61 14.41
C ARG A 166 4.31 -4.25 13.42
N THR A 167 3.79 -5.22 12.66
CA THR A 167 2.81 -5.00 11.61
C THR A 167 1.69 -6.05 11.66
N THR A 168 0.62 -5.82 10.90
CA THR A 168 -0.48 -6.78 10.76
C THR A 168 -0.06 -8.06 10.05
N ALA A 169 1.15 -8.11 9.46
CA ALA A 169 1.67 -9.32 8.80
C ALA A 169 1.74 -10.54 9.75
N GLN A 170 1.82 -10.33 11.07
CA GLN A 170 1.73 -11.41 12.06
C GLN A 170 0.39 -12.15 12.05
N TYR A 171 -0.68 -11.52 11.54
CA TYR A 171 -2.04 -12.10 11.48
C TYR A 171 -2.38 -12.65 10.09
N TRP A 172 -1.50 -12.49 9.10
CA TRP A 172 -1.75 -12.93 7.74
C TRP A 172 -1.85 -14.46 7.66
N LYS A 173 -2.82 -14.94 6.88
CA LYS A 173 -3.10 -16.36 6.64
C LYS A 173 -3.23 -16.61 5.14
N THR A 174 -3.07 -17.85 4.73
CA THR A 174 -3.42 -18.24 3.35
C THR A 174 -4.87 -17.85 3.06
N GLY A 175 -5.08 -17.18 1.94
CA GLY A 175 -6.38 -16.62 1.54
C GLY A 175 -6.63 -15.17 1.98
N THR A 176 -5.78 -14.57 2.85
CA THR A 176 -5.88 -13.15 3.20
C THR A 176 -5.68 -12.28 1.94
N GLU A 177 -6.57 -11.32 1.74
CA GLU A 177 -6.42 -10.28 0.73
C GLU A 177 -5.66 -9.09 1.32
N LEU A 178 -4.79 -8.48 0.51
CA LEU A 178 -3.87 -7.41 0.90
C LEU A 178 -3.93 -6.29 -0.13
N ASN A 179 -3.73 -5.07 0.30
CA ASN A 179 -3.53 -3.92 -0.59
C ASN A 179 -2.11 -3.96 -1.16
N ILE A 180 -1.98 -3.77 -2.47
CA ILE A 180 -0.69 -3.68 -3.17
C ILE A 180 -0.56 -2.27 -3.75
N GLU A 181 0.53 -1.59 -3.43
CA GLU A 181 0.99 -0.39 -4.12
C GLU A 181 2.37 -0.68 -4.69
N THR A 182 2.53 -0.50 -6.00
CA THR A 182 3.81 -0.66 -6.70
C THR A 182 4.67 0.59 -6.54
N ASP A 183 5.98 0.45 -6.68
CA ASP A 183 6.88 1.61 -6.59
C ASP A 183 6.55 2.62 -7.71
N ILE A 184 6.28 3.86 -7.31
CA ILE A 184 5.91 4.95 -8.21
C ILE A 184 6.96 5.22 -9.29
N ILE A 185 8.23 4.95 -9.03
CA ILE A 185 9.32 5.11 -9.98
C ILE A 185 9.09 4.25 -11.22
N GLY A 186 8.65 2.98 -11.03
CA GLY A 186 8.33 2.08 -12.13
C GLY A 186 7.23 2.63 -13.06
N ARG A 187 6.23 3.31 -12.51
CA ARG A 187 5.14 3.93 -13.26
C ARG A 187 5.61 5.12 -14.10
N TYR A 188 6.45 5.98 -13.53
CA TYR A 188 7.03 7.11 -14.28
C TYR A 188 7.93 6.62 -15.42
N ILE A 189 8.77 5.61 -15.18
CA ILE A 189 9.62 5.01 -16.21
C ILE A 189 8.76 4.45 -17.36
N GLU A 190 7.70 3.68 -17.06
CA GLU A 190 6.79 3.16 -18.08
C GLU A 190 6.14 4.27 -18.90
N SER A 191 5.63 5.31 -18.22
CA SER A 191 4.99 6.45 -18.88
C SER A 191 5.97 7.17 -19.84
N MET A 192 7.22 7.35 -19.42
CA MET A 192 8.26 7.97 -20.26
C MET A 192 8.63 7.10 -21.45
N LEU A 193 8.67 5.78 -21.30
CA LEU A 193 8.98 4.85 -22.40
C LEU A 193 7.85 4.83 -23.43
N LYS A 194 6.61 4.78 -23.01
CA LYS A 194 5.43 4.84 -23.92
C LYS A 194 5.38 6.12 -24.75
N ASN A 195 5.80 7.26 -24.17
CA ASN A 195 5.84 8.52 -24.88
C ASN A 195 7.01 8.63 -25.88
N LYS A 196 8.01 7.73 -25.82
CA LYS A 196 9.10 7.68 -26.80
C LYS A 196 8.75 6.95 -28.09
N ASP A 197 7.70 6.15 -28.13
CA ASP A 197 7.20 5.51 -29.36
C ASP A 197 6.55 6.52 -30.35
N SER A 198 6.43 7.80 -29.96
CA SER A 198 6.16 8.92 -30.87
C SER A 198 7.42 9.45 -31.58
N GLY A 199 8.52 8.67 -31.58
CA GLY A 199 9.78 9.00 -32.23
C GLY A 199 9.66 9.10 -33.77
N LEU A 200 10.60 9.77 -34.40
CA LEU A 200 10.76 9.87 -35.84
C LEU A 200 10.64 8.48 -36.50
N THR A 201 9.47 8.17 -37.02
CA THR A 201 9.28 7.00 -37.89
C THR A 201 9.75 7.35 -39.31
N MET A 202 10.13 6.34 -40.11
CA MET A 202 10.48 6.55 -41.52
C MET A 202 9.36 7.28 -42.29
N ASP A 203 8.10 7.00 -41.96
CA ASP A 203 6.94 7.70 -42.56
C ASP A 203 6.96 9.19 -42.23
N ARG A 204 7.25 9.56 -40.99
CA ARG A 204 7.33 10.96 -40.58
C ARG A 204 8.58 11.68 -41.09
N LEU A 205 9.68 10.97 -41.32
CA LEU A 205 10.85 11.52 -42.01
C LEU A 205 10.52 11.80 -43.50
N THR A 206 9.82 10.85 -44.16
CA THR A 206 9.36 11.01 -45.54
C THR A 206 8.37 12.18 -45.68
N GLU A 207 7.42 12.35 -44.73
CA GLU A 207 6.50 13.50 -44.68
C GLU A 207 7.25 14.84 -44.51
N LEU A 208 8.38 14.82 -43.78
CA LEU A 208 9.24 16.01 -43.59
C LEU A 208 10.25 16.25 -44.73
N GLY A 209 10.24 15.39 -45.77
CA GLY A 209 11.05 15.56 -46.95
C GLY A 209 12.49 15.00 -46.84
N TYR A 210 12.74 14.04 -45.93
CA TYR A 210 14.00 13.31 -45.79
C TYR A 210 13.89 11.88 -46.35
#